data_4cd42abfea5f9d3f585db51f862cf680
#
_entry.id   4cd42abfea5f9d3f585db51f862cf680
#
_cell.length_a   1.000
_cell.length_b   1.000
_cell.length_c   1.000
_cell.angle_alpha   90.00
_cell.angle_beta   90.00
_cell.angle_gamma   90.00
#
_symmetry.space_group_name_H-M   'P 1'
#
loop_
_entity.id
_entity.type
_entity.pdbx_description
1 polymer ?
#
loop_
_entity_poly.entity_id
_entity_poly.type
_entity_poly.pdbx_seq_one_letter_code
_entity_poly.pdbx_strand_id
1 'polypeptide(L)'
;MENIISYFGTYTPAADGAIANFKFEYLCTLGFAAIVIFLGRAIVAHSAALRKYAIPAPVVSGIIFSLLISAIKMTGTVSISFDAKVMKDLCQNLFFLCVGFGFSAKMLRHAGGKLCVMIAFAACLLITCQDVLGVAIAHLINLNPLLALQCSSSAMSGGVGTASAFGPIFEGWGAQDATTIGVAAGTLGNVMGSLIGGPVAAFLIAKHGLKADPNDKPEAKATGKAPELDNTKMIMMFAMCLLLAALGMPIYCLLDNIPMIEMPKFIGCLFAGAIARNVMEAANIKFYVPEVDAIEHMFLELYLALVLMTTDFTKLAP
;
A
#
# COMPACT_ATOMS: atom_id res chain seq x y z
N MET A 1 -22.20 11.39 32.10
CA MET A 1 -22.04 10.69 30.79
C MET A 1 -21.18 11.50 29.80
N GLU A 2 -21.29 12.84 29.77
CA GLU A 2 -20.46 13.69 28.90
C GLU A 2 -18.94 13.48 29.07
N ASN A 3 -18.46 13.29 30.31
CA ASN A 3 -17.03 13.08 30.59
C ASN A 3 -16.46 11.75 30.06
N ILE A 4 -17.29 10.73 29.84
CA ILE A 4 -16.81 9.44 29.31
C ILE A 4 -16.73 9.48 27.78
N ILE A 5 -17.69 10.13 27.15
CA ILE A 5 -17.73 10.23 25.67
C ILE A 5 -16.53 11.02 25.15
N SER A 6 -16.06 12.06 25.88
CA SER A 6 -14.90 12.86 25.49
C SER A 6 -13.57 12.07 25.43
N TYR A 7 -13.46 10.92 26.12
CA TYR A 7 -12.29 10.05 26.01
C TYR A 7 -12.27 9.21 24.71
N PHE A 8 -13.43 8.99 24.11
CA PHE A 8 -13.53 8.23 22.86
C PHE A 8 -13.43 9.10 21.62
N GLY A 9 -13.82 10.36 21.73
CA GLY A 9 -13.82 11.26 20.60
C GLY A 9 -14.46 12.60 20.88
N THR A 10 -14.49 13.43 19.85
CA THR A 10 -15.08 14.79 19.89
C THR A 10 -16.42 14.77 19.14
N TYR A 11 -17.48 15.17 19.82
CA TYR A 11 -18.80 15.36 19.24
C TYR A 11 -18.98 16.82 18.80
N THR A 12 -19.28 17.01 17.52
CA THR A 12 -19.65 18.31 16.95
C THR A 12 -21.14 18.28 16.63
N PRO A 13 -21.98 19.10 17.29
CA PRO A 13 -23.42 19.13 17.03
C PRO A 13 -23.75 19.62 15.61
N ALA A 14 -24.90 19.24 15.12
CA ALA A 14 -25.43 19.74 13.86
C ALA A 14 -25.56 21.26 13.87
N ALA A 15 -25.05 21.95 12.86
CA ALA A 15 -25.16 23.37 12.66
C ALA A 15 -25.43 23.67 11.18
N ASP A 16 -26.30 24.63 10.90
CA ASP A 16 -26.58 25.19 9.57
C ASP A 16 -26.71 24.16 8.42
N GLY A 17 -27.51 23.10 8.66
CA GLY A 17 -27.75 22.06 7.66
C GLY A 17 -26.67 20.96 7.56
N ALA A 18 -25.60 21.04 8.35
CA ALA A 18 -24.61 19.99 8.47
C ALA A 18 -25.08 18.90 9.45
N ILE A 19 -24.77 17.63 9.15
CA ILE A 19 -25.07 16.48 10.01
C ILE A 19 -24.13 16.52 11.22
N ALA A 20 -24.62 16.16 12.43
CA ALA A 20 -23.77 16.00 13.61
C ALA A 20 -22.59 15.06 13.30
N ASN A 21 -21.39 15.41 13.75
CA ASN A 21 -20.19 14.61 13.52
C ASN A 21 -19.57 14.12 14.82
N PHE A 22 -19.23 12.83 14.86
CA PHE A 22 -18.45 12.25 15.95
C PHE A 22 -17.08 11.82 15.40
N LYS A 23 -16.03 12.52 15.85
CA LYS A 23 -14.64 12.22 15.47
C LYS A 23 -13.98 11.37 16.55
N PHE A 24 -13.68 10.10 16.24
CA PHE A 24 -12.94 9.23 17.14
C PHE A 24 -11.48 9.66 17.28
N GLU A 25 -10.99 9.62 18.53
CA GLU A 25 -9.59 9.86 18.86
C GLU A 25 -8.67 8.79 18.27
N TYR A 26 -7.37 9.11 18.12
CA TYR A 26 -6.39 8.28 17.45
C TYR A 26 -6.30 6.84 18.01
N LEU A 27 -6.37 6.65 19.33
CA LEU A 27 -6.29 5.33 19.96
C LEU A 27 -7.52 4.47 19.66
N CYS A 28 -8.70 5.08 19.70
CA CYS A 28 -9.95 4.41 19.30
C CYS A 28 -9.92 4.07 17.81
N THR A 29 -9.38 4.96 16.98
CA THR A 29 -9.19 4.74 15.54
C THR A 29 -8.31 3.52 15.28
N LEU A 30 -7.21 3.34 16.03
CA LEU A 30 -6.37 2.15 15.94
C LEU A 30 -7.11 0.88 16.39
N GLY A 31 -7.95 0.96 17.41
CA GLY A 31 -8.83 -0.13 17.83
C GLY A 31 -9.80 -0.56 16.72
N PHE A 32 -10.41 0.39 16.02
CA PHE A 32 -11.25 0.11 14.84
C PHE A 32 -10.45 -0.50 13.69
N ALA A 33 -9.24 -0.01 13.42
CA ALA A 33 -8.36 -0.60 12.42
C ALA A 33 -8.01 -2.05 12.74
N ALA A 34 -7.76 -2.37 14.02
CA ALA A 34 -7.55 -3.76 14.47
C ALA A 34 -8.79 -4.62 14.23
N ILE A 35 -9.99 -4.13 14.52
CA ILE A 35 -11.25 -4.84 14.22
C ILE A 35 -11.37 -5.11 12.72
N VAL A 36 -11.07 -4.12 11.89
CA VAL A 36 -11.06 -4.25 10.42
C VAL A 36 -10.08 -5.35 9.98
N ILE A 37 -8.87 -5.40 10.54
CA ILE A 37 -7.87 -6.43 10.21
C ILE A 37 -8.38 -7.82 10.65
N PHE A 38 -8.90 -7.98 11.87
CA PHE A 38 -9.42 -9.27 12.35
C PHE A 38 -10.59 -9.76 11.50
N LEU A 39 -11.53 -8.87 11.20
CA LEU A 39 -12.68 -9.19 10.35
C LEU A 39 -12.23 -9.61 8.96
N GLY A 40 -11.29 -8.88 8.36
CA GLY A 40 -10.73 -9.18 7.03
C GLY A 40 -10.05 -10.54 7.01
N ARG A 41 -9.21 -10.83 7.99
CA ARG A 41 -8.56 -12.14 8.11
C ARG A 41 -9.57 -13.28 8.29
N ALA A 42 -10.63 -13.07 9.08
CA ALA A 42 -11.70 -14.04 9.23
C ALA A 42 -12.43 -14.28 7.89
N ILE A 43 -12.81 -13.23 7.16
CA ILE A 43 -13.48 -13.34 5.85
C ILE A 43 -12.59 -14.06 4.84
N VAL A 44 -11.32 -13.67 4.72
CA VAL A 44 -10.37 -14.30 3.79
C VAL A 44 -10.12 -15.76 4.16
N ALA A 45 -10.05 -16.12 5.46
CA ALA A 45 -9.88 -17.49 5.92
C ALA A 45 -11.05 -18.40 5.48
N HIS A 46 -12.28 -17.88 5.40
CA HIS A 46 -13.47 -18.64 5.00
C HIS A 46 -13.71 -18.63 3.48
N SER A 47 -13.02 -17.79 2.70
CA SER A 47 -13.21 -17.67 1.25
C SER A 47 -12.01 -18.20 0.47
N ALA A 48 -12.18 -19.33 -0.23
CA ALA A 48 -11.16 -19.88 -1.11
C ALA A 48 -10.83 -18.95 -2.28
N ALA A 49 -11.81 -18.21 -2.79
CA ALA A 49 -11.61 -17.25 -3.88
C ALA A 49 -10.69 -16.10 -3.47
N LEU A 50 -10.94 -15.47 -2.30
CA LEU A 50 -10.13 -14.35 -1.82
C LEU A 50 -8.67 -14.77 -1.58
N ARG A 51 -8.46 -15.98 -1.06
CA ARG A 51 -7.11 -16.54 -0.90
C ARG A 51 -6.43 -16.82 -2.24
N LYS A 52 -7.17 -17.38 -3.21
CA LYS A 52 -6.64 -17.68 -4.55
C LYS A 52 -6.13 -16.44 -5.27
N TYR A 53 -6.81 -15.32 -5.12
CA TYR A 53 -6.46 -14.05 -5.77
C TYR A 53 -5.57 -13.14 -4.90
N ALA A 54 -5.08 -13.64 -3.76
CA ALA A 54 -4.19 -12.92 -2.85
C ALA A 54 -4.70 -11.50 -2.49
N ILE A 55 -6.04 -11.36 -2.31
CA ILE A 55 -6.63 -10.08 -1.94
C ILE A 55 -6.27 -9.76 -0.49
N PRO A 56 -5.67 -8.59 -0.20
CA PRO A 56 -5.30 -8.25 1.17
C PRO A 56 -6.52 -8.20 2.09
N ALA A 57 -6.41 -8.83 3.25
CA ALA A 57 -7.52 -8.93 4.20
C ALA A 57 -8.13 -7.56 4.58
N PRO A 58 -7.32 -6.51 4.88
CA PRO A 58 -7.85 -5.20 5.20
C PRO A 58 -8.63 -4.51 4.07
N VAL A 59 -8.38 -4.90 2.80
CA VAL A 59 -9.11 -4.31 1.67
C VAL A 59 -10.58 -4.73 1.72
N VAL A 60 -10.84 -6.01 1.91
CA VAL A 60 -12.22 -6.54 1.95
C VAL A 60 -13.00 -5.94 3.12
N SER A 61 -12.45 -6.03 4.32
CA SER A 61 -13.13 -5.56 5.52
C SER A 61 -13.17 -4.03 5.63
N GLY A 62 -12.13 -3.34 5.16
CA GLY A 62 -12.09 -1.89 5.14
C GLY A 62 -13.18 -1.29 4.26
N ILE A 63 -13.40 -1.85 3.06
CA ILE A 63 -14.49 -1.45 2.18
C ILE A 63 -15.86 -1.73 2.83
N ILE A 64 -16.06 -2.92 3.43
CA ILE A 64 -17.31 -3.25 4.12
C ILE A 64 -17.57 -2.27 5.25
N PHE A 65 -16.55 -2.00 6.07
CA PHE A 65 -16.65 -1.08 7.20
C PHE A 65 -16.97 0.35 6.73
N SER A 66 -16.30 0.82 5.71
CA SER A 66 -16.50 2.14 5.13
C SER A 66 -17.90 2.29 4.50
N LEU A 67 -18.41 1.24 3.82
CA LEU A 67 -19.78 1.22 3.33
C LEU A 67 -20.82 1.30 4.47
N LEU A 68 -20.58 0.60 5.58
CA LEU A 68 -21.46 0.67 6.76
C LEU A 68 -21.48 2.09 7.35
N ILE A 69 -20.31 2.72 7.50
CA ILE A 69 -20.21 4.10 8.01
C ILE A 69 -20.89 5.09 7.04
N SER A 70 -20.69 4.91 5.74
CA SER A 70 -21.33 5.73 4.71
C SER A 70 -22.85 5.56 4.72
N ALA A 71 -23.37 4.35 4.91
CA ALA A 71 -24.79 4.08 5.05
C ALA A 71 -25.39 4.78 6.28
N ILE A 72 -24.69 4.75 7.44
CA ILE A 72 -25.11 5.50 8.64
C ILE A 72 -25.17 7.00 8.34
N LYS A 73 -24.16 7.54 7.66
CA LYS A 73 -24.14 8.96 7.29
C LYS A 73 -25.31 9.34 6.36
N MET A 74 -25.69 8.44 5.42
CA MET A 74 -26.82 8.66 4.50
C MET A 74 -28.18 8.70 5.23
N THR A 75 -28.32 8.13 6.44
CA THR A 75 -29.55 8.27 7.24
C THR A 75 -29.75 9.70 7.79
N GLY A 76 -28.76 10.57 7.66
CA GLY A 76 -28.82 11.94 8.16
C GLY A 76 -28.71 12.08 9.69
N THR A 77 -28.46 10.99 10.42
CA THR A 77 -28.43 11.00 11.90
C THR A 77 -27.08 11.47 12.44
N VAL A 78 -25.98 10.85 12.00
CA VAL A 78 -24.63 11.16 12.46
C VAL A 78 -23.58 10.83 11.39
N SER A 79 -22.60 11.70 11.25
CA SER A 79 -21.37 11.42 10.50
C SER A 79 -20.31 10.91 11.47
N ILE A 80 -19.62 9.84 11.09
CA ILE A 80 -18.52 9.27 11.87
C ILE A 80 -17.20 9.54 11.13
N SER A 81 -16.24 10.12 11.83
CA SER A 81 -14.91 10.39 11.32
C SER A 81 -13.83 9.87 12.28
N PHE A 82 -12.62 9.70 11.79
CA PHE A 82 -11.51 9.05 12.50
C PHE A 82 -10.26 9.92 12.46
N ASP A 83 -9.56 10.03 13.58
CA ASP A 83 -8.26 10.69 13.63
C ASP A 83 -7.15 9.69 13.23
N ALA A 84 -6.97 9.54 11.92
CA ALA A 84 -6.06 8.55 11.36
C ALA A 84 -4.81 9.17 10.70
N LYS A 85 -4.72 10.49 10.53
CA LYS A 85 -3.71 11.15 9.68
C LYS A 85 -2.29 10.76 10.06
N VAL A 86 -1.91 10.96 11.33
CA VAL A 86 -0.54 10.69 11.81
C VAL A 86 -0.20 9.21 11.68
N MET A 87 -1.15 8.32 12.01
CA MET A 87 -0.94 6.88 11.92
C MET A 87 -0.84 6.39 10.47
N LYS A 88 -1.65 6.94 9.57
CA LYS A 88 -1.53 6.64 8.13
C LYS A 88 -0.16 7.03 7.61
N ASP A 89 0.29 8.25 7.89
CA ASP A 89 1.59 8.76 7.45
C ASP A 89 2.74 7.90 8.02
N LEU A 90 2.68 7.52 9.30
CA LEU A 90 3.68 6.66 9.92
C LEU A 90 3.74 5.29 9.26
N CYS A 91 2.59 4.61 9.14
CA CYS A 91 2.52 3.27 8.56
C CYS A 91 2.97 3.28 7.09
N GLN A 92 2.58 4.28 6.33
CA GLN A 92 2.99 4.46 4.94
C GLN A 92 4.51 4.62 4.81
N ASN A 93 5.09 5.51 5.59
CA ASN A 93 6.53 5.78 5.55
C ASN A 93 7.35 4.55 5.95
N LEU A 94 6.94 3.81 7.00
CA LEU A 94 7.62 2.59 7.42
C LEU A 94 7.45 1.45 6.41
N PHE A 95 6.27 1.30 5.81
CA PHE A 95 6.05 0.33 4.74
C PHE A 95 6.99 0.60 3.55
N PHE A 96 7.01 1.81 3.02
CA PHE A 96 7.87 2.13 1.87
C PHE A 96 9.36 2.09 2.20
N LEU A 97 9.75 2.36 3.44
CA LEU A 97 11.12 2.16 3.90
C LEU A 97 11.52 0.68 3.82
N CYS A 98 10.64 -0.23 4.26
CA CYS A 98 10.87 -1.67 4.17
C CYS A 98 10.94 -2.14 2.70
N VAL A 99 10.07 -1.62 1.82
CA VAL A 99 10.17 -1.84 0.37
C VAL A 99 11.56 -1.39 -0.14
N GLY A 100 12.07 -0.25 0.33
CA GLY A 100 13.41 0.24 0.01
C GLY A 100 14.53 -0.74 0.37
N PHE A 101 14.41 -1.45 1.48
CA PHE A 101 15.37 -2.49 1.88
C PHE A 101 15.43 -3.67 0.89
N GLY A 102 14.42 -3.90 0.07
CA GLY A 102 14.44 -4.88 -1.01
C GLY A 102 15.46 -4.56 -2.11
N PHE A 103 15.96 -3.32 -2.18
CA PHE A 103 16.87 -2.83 -3.20
C PHE A 103 18.34 -3.12 -2.85
N SER A 104 18.86 -4.27 -3.28
CA SER A 104 20.27 -4.65 -3.11
C SER A 104 21.03 -4.59 -4.42
N ALA A 105 22.03 -3.70 -4.51
CA ALA A 105 22.92 -3.60 -5.67
C ALA A 105 23.76 -4.87 -5.85
N LYS A 106 24.06 -5.57 -4.76
CA LYS A 106 24.80 -6.85 -4.80
C LYS A 106 23.94 -7.94 -5.45
N MET A 107 22.68 -8.10 -5.07
CA MET A 107 21.75 -9.03 -5.71
C MET A 107 21.56 -8.68 -7.20
N LEU A 108 21.41 -7.39 -7.51
CA LEU A 108 21.25 -6.92 -8.89
C LEU A 108 22.44 -7.30 -9.79
N ARG A 109 23.68 -7.19 -9.26
CA ARG A 109 24.89 -7.59 -9.97
C ARG A 109 24.98 -9.10 -10.18
N HIS A 110 24.55 -9.91 -9.19
CA HIS A 110 24.55 -11.37 -9.30
C HIS A 110 23.48 -11.89 -10.27
N ALA A 111 22.33 -11.24 -10.34
CA ALA A 111 21.26 -11.59 -11.28
C ALA A 111 21.59 -11.31 -12.76
N GLY A 112 22.76 -10.68 -13.04
CA GLY A 112 23.17 -10.32 -14.39
C GLY A 112 22.71 -8.91 -14.78
N GLY A 113 23.63 -7.95 -14.69
CA GLY A 113 23.31 -6.52 -14.88
C GLY A 113 22.58 -6.20 -16.19
N LYS A 114 22.91 -6.91 -17.30
CA LYS A 114 22.21 -6.72 -18.59
C LYS A 114 20.74 -7.11 -18.51
N LEU A 115 20.41 -8.23 -17.84
CA LEU A 115 19.02 -8.69 -17.67
C LEU A 115 18.24 -7.71 -16.81
N CYS A 116 18.82 -7.23 -15.71
CA CYS A 116 18.19 -6.25 -14.83
C CYS A 116 17.89 -4.93 -15.56
N VAL A 117 18.83 -4.40 -16.34
CA VAL A 117 18.63 -3.19 -17.15
C VAL A 117 17.52 -3.41 -18.18
N MET A 118 17.50 -4.57 -18.85
CA MET A 118 16.46 -4.89 -19.82
C MET A 118 15.07 -4.99 -19.18
N ILE A 119 14.97 -5.62 -18.01
CA ILE A 119 13.69 -5.71 -17.26
C ILE A 119 13.27 -4.33 -16.77
N ALA A 120 14.19 -3.51 -16.23
CA ALA A 120 13.89 -2.15 -15.81
C ALA A 120 13.40 -1.27 -16.97
N PHE A 121 14.05 -1.36 -18.13
CA PHE A 121 13.62 -0.66 -19.34
C PHE A 121 12.23 -1.12 -19.79
N ALA A 122 11.98 -2.43 -19.81
CA ALA A 122 10.66 -2.98 -20.17
C ALA A 122 9.57 -2.52 -19.17
N ALA A 123 9.88 -2.47 -17.87
CA ALA A 123 8.95 -1.98 -16.85
C ALA A 123 8.65 -0.49 -17.04
N CYS A 124 9.66 0.36 -17.29
CA CYS A 124 9.46 1.78 -17.58
C CYS A 124 8.59 1.98 -18.82
N LEU A 125 8.87 1.22 -19.88
CA LEU A 125 8.06 1.28 -21.11
C LEU A 125 6.61 0.86 -20.85
N LEU A 126 6.40 -0.22 -20.09
CA LEU A 126 5.07 -0.71 -19.72
C LEU A 126 4.29 0.35 -18.95
N ILE A 127 4.90 0.94 -17.89
CA ILE A 127 4.30 1.99 -17.06
C ILE A 127 3.90 3.19 -17.94
N THR A 128 4.82 3.66 -18.79
CA THR A 128 4.55 4.78 -19.69
C THR A 128 3.40 4.47 -20.66
N CYS A 129 3.39 3.28 -21.26
CA CYS A 129 2.30 2.86 -22.15
C CYS A 129 0.95 2.76 -21.40
N GLN A 130 0.95 2.26 -20.16
CA GLN A 130 -0.26 2.21 -19.34
C GLN A 130 -0.83 3.62 -19.09
N ASP A 131 0.03 4.57 -18.72
CA ASP A 131 -0.39 5.94 -18.41
C ASP A 131 -0.88 6.67 -19.64
N VAL A 132 -0.17 6.56 -20.78
CA VAL A 132 -0.61 7.15 -22.06
C VAL A 132 -1.96 6.56 -22.49
N LEU A 133 -2.13 5.25 -22.39
CA LEU A 133 -3.38 4.58 -22.72
C LEU A 133 -4.52 5.00 -21.79
N GLY A 134 -4.26 5.08 -20.49
CA GLY A 134 -5.23 5.52 -19.49
C GLY A 134 -5.73 6.93 -19.75
N VAL A 135 -4.80 7.88 -19.99
CA VAL A 135 -5.14 9.26 -20.32
C VAL A 135 -5.90 9.36 -21.65
N ALA A 136 -5.49 8.60 -22.66
CA ALA A 136 -6.19 8.58 -23.95
C ALA A 136 -7.65 8.07 -23.80
N ILE A 137 -7.87 7.01 -23.03
CA ILE A 137 -9.22 6.50 -22.71
C ILE A 137 -10.02 7.56 -21.94
N ALA A 138 -9.40 8.22 -20.94
CA ALA A 138 -10.05 9.25 -20.15
C ALA A 138 -10.61 10.39 -21.05
N HIS A 139 -9.82 10.82 -22.01
CA HIS A 139 -10.28 11.83 -22.99
C HIS A 139 -11.43 11.35 -23.86
N LEU A 140 -11.45 10.06 -24.25
CA LEU A 140 -12.53 9.49 -25.06
C LEU A 140 -13.86 9.41 -24.31
N ILE A 141 -13.82 9.14 -22.99
CA ILE A 141 -15.04 8.99 -22.16
C ILE A 141 -15.33 10.22 -21.29
N ASN A 142 -14.61 11.35 -21.50
CA ASN A 142 -14.73 12.58 -20.71
C ASN A 142 -14.52 12.36 -19.20
N LEU A 143 -13.61 11.47 -18.82
CA LEU A 143 -13.20 11.25 -17.43
C LEU A 143 -12.03 12.16 -17.07
N ASN A 144 -11.89 12.50 -15.77
CA ASN A 144 -10.72 13.24 -15.27
C ASN A 144 -9.42 12.44 -15.57
N PRO A 145 -8.43 13.00 -16.32
CA PRO A 145 -7.18 12.30 -16.63
C PRO A 145 -6.38 11.85 -15.41
N LEU A 146 -6.47 12.56 -14.28
CA LEU A 146 -5.80 12.19 -13.03
C LEU A 146 -6.37 10.90 -12.44
N LEU A 147 -7.70 10.67 -12.55
CA LEU A 147 -8.31 9.40 -12.16
C LEU A 147 -7.84 8.26 -13.05
N ALA A 148 -7.68 8.51 -14.33
CA ALA A 148 -7.15 7.51 -15.26
C ALA A 148 -5.69 7.15 -14.94
N LEU A 149 -4.82 8.13 -14.63
CA LEU A 149 -3.46 7.88 -14.17
C LEU A 149 -3.44 7.05 -12.88
N GLN A 150 -4.33 7.37 -11.94
CA GLN A 150 -4.47 6.62 -10.70
C GLN A 150 -4.89 5.16 -10.93
N CYS A 151 -5.78 4.91 -11.91
CA CYS A 151 -6.19 3.56 -12.30
C CYS A 151 -5.17 2.84 -13.19
N SER A 152 -4.25 3.57 -13.82
CA SER A 152 -3.22 3.02 -14.72
C SER A 152 -2.03 2.44 -13.92
N SER A 153 -0.86 3.03 -14.06
CA SER A 153 0.37 2.49 -13.49
C SER A 153 0.36 2.46 -11.98
N SER A 154 -0.22 3.48 -11.32
CA SER A 154 -0.30 3.55 -9.85
C SER A 154 -1.01 2.35 -9.25
N ALA A 155 -2.14 1.92 -9.85
CA ALA A 155 -2.93 0.80 -9.38
C ALA A 155 -2.48 -0.54 -9.98
N MET A 156 -2.24 -0.61 -11.29
CA MET A 156 -2.01 -1.87 -12.01
C MET A 156 -0.58 -2.38 -11.83
N SER A 157 0.42 -1.50 -11.87
CA SER A 157 1.83 -1.87 -11.67
C SER A 157 2.28 -1.68 -10.22
N GLY A 158 1.82 -0.60 -9.56
CA GLY A 158 2.16 -0.30 -8.18
C GLY A 158 1.33 -1.05 -7.15
N GLY A 159 0.15 -1.53 -7.53
CA GLY A 159 -0.78 -2.25 -6.67
C GLY A 159 -1.53 -1.37 -5.68
N VAL A 160 -2.28 -2.02 -4.77
CA VAL A 160 -3.16 -1.35 -3.80
C VAL A 160 -2.40 -0.38 -2.88
N GLY A 161 -1.18 -0.76 -2.46
CA GLY A 161 -0.34 0.08 -1.59
C GLY A 161 0.06 1.38 -2.25
N THR A 162 0.56 1.33 -3.49
CA THR A 162 0.95 2.50 -4.27
C THR A 162 -0.26 3.35 -4.63
N ALA A 163 -1.36 2.74 -5.07
CA ALA A 163 -2.60 3.44 -5.36
C ALA A 163 -3.13 4.22 -4.16
N SER A 164 -3.10 3.63 -2.96
CA SER A 164 -3.53 4.33 -1.74
C SER A 164 -2.55 5.44 -1.31
N ALA A 165 -1.28 5.33 -1.69
CA ALA A 165 -0.27 6.36 -1.41
C ALA A 165 -0.39 7.59 -2.31
N PHE A 166 -0.63 7.38 -3.61
CA PHE A 166 -0.79 8.46 -4.58
C PHE A 166 -2.19 9.05 -4.62
N GLY A 167 -3.22 8.29 -4.21
CA GLY A 167 -4.61 8.72 -4.19
C GLY A 167 -4.83 10.11 -3.56
N PRO A 168 -4.38 10.36 -2.30
CA PRO A 168 -4.53 11.66 -1.66
C PRO A 168 -3.84 12.81 -2.40
N ILE A 169 -2.78 12.53 -3.15
CA ILE A 169 -2.07 13.54 -3.96
C ILE A 169 -2.94 13.95 -5.15
N PHE A 170 -3.47 12.97 -5.89
CA PHE A 170 -4.40 13.22 -6.99
C PHE A 170 -5.70 13.90 -6.51
N GLU A 171 -6.18 13.57 -5.30
CA GLU A 171 -7.30 14.27 -4.67
C GLU A 171 -6.96 15.74 -4.40
N GLY A 172 -5.76 16.02 -3.92
CA GLY A 172 -5.24 17.38 -3.76
C GLY A 172 -5.16 18.19 -5.06
N TRP A 173 -4.99 17.51 -6.19
CA TRP A 173 -5.00 18.10 -7.53
C TRP A 173 -6.39 18.12 -8.17
N GLY A 174 -7.45 17.76 -7.44
CA GLY A 174 -8.84 17.87 -7.87
C GLY A 174 -9.45 16.60 -8.47
N ALA A 175 -8.77 15.44 -8.36
CA ALA A 175 -9.34 14.15 -8.74
C ALA A 175 -10.12 13.55 -7.56
N GLN A 176 -11.41 13.85 -7.43
CA GLN A 176 -12.23 13.37 -6.33
C GLN A 176 -12.19 11.83 -6.23
N ASP A 177 -12.11 11.32 -4.98
CA ASP A 177 -12.13 9.89 -4.64
C ASP A 177 -11.04 9.03 -5.31
N ALA A 178 -9.94 9.66 -5.77
CA ALA A 178 -8.84 8.99 -6.43
C ALA A 178 -8.26 7.84 -5.59
N THR A 179 -8.21 7.99 -4.26
CA THR A 179 -7.75 6.92 -3.34
C THR A 179 -8.62 5.68 -3.44
N THR A 180 -9.93 5.84 -3.32
CA THR A 180 -10.89 4.73 -3.38
C THR A 180 -10.90 4.04 -4.73
N ILE A 181 -10.96 4.83 -5.79
CA ILE A 181 -10.98 4.34 -7.17
C ILE A 181 -9.67 3.61 -7.49
N GLY A 182 -8.52 4.16 -7.08
CA GLY A 182 -7.22 3.55 -7.28
C GLY A 182 -7.06 2.22 -6.53
N VAL A 183 -7.53 2.15 -5.29
CA VAL A 183 -7.51 0.90 -4.50
C VAL A 183 -8.42 -0.17 -5.14
N ALA A 184 -9.61 0.22 -5.59
CA ALA A 184 -10.51 -0.69 -6.31
C ALA A 184 -9.87 -1.20 -7.61
N ALA A 185 -9.28 -0.31 -8.40
CA ALA A 185 -8.57 -0.66 -9.63
C ALA A 185 -7.38 -1.60 -9.34
N GLY A 186 -6.56 -1.32 -8.32
CA GLY A 186 -5.44 -2.18 -7.92
C GLY A 186 -5.88 -3.57 -7.46
N THR A 187 -7.01 -3.64 -6.74
CA THR A 187 -7.61 -4.92 -6.32
C THR A 187 -8.07 -5.73 -7.52
N LEU A 188 -8.78 -5.11 -8.47
CA LEU A 188 -9.17 -5.74 -9.73
C LEU A 188 -7.96 -6.15 -10.56
N GLY A 189 -6.91 -5.31 -10.61
CA GLY A 189 -5.64 -5.60 -11.26
C GLY A 189 -4.97 -6.87 -10.72
N ASN A 190 -4.94 -7.05 -9.39
CA ASN A 190 -4.41 -8.26 -8.76
C ASN A 190 -5.20 -9.52 -9.15
N VAL A 191 -6.54 -9.42 -9.19
CA VAL A 191 -7.41 -10.53 -9.61
C VAL A 191 -7.16 -10.89 -11.07
N MET A 192 -7.19 -9.91 -11.96
CA MET A 192 -6.97 -10.10 -13.40
C MET A 192 -5.53 -10.57 -13.70
N GLY A 193 -4.54 -10.01 -13.00
CA GLY A 193 -3.15 -10.43 -13.09
C GLY A 193 -2.96 -11.90 -12.73
N SER A 194 -3.61 -12.38 -11.67
CA SER A 194 -3.57 -13.79 -11.26
C SER A 194 -4.29 -14.71 -12.26
N LEU A 195 -5.41 -14.27 -12.83
CA LEU A 195 -6.19 -15.03 -13.80
C LEU A 195 -5.45 -15.20 -15.14
N ILE A 196 -4.75 -14.17 -15.60
CA ILE A 196 -4.08 -14.14 -16.89
C ILE A 196 -2.63 -14.60 -16.76
N GLY A 197 -1.92 -14.12 -15.75
CA GLY A 197 -0.48 -14.35 -15.59
C GLY A 197 -0.12 -15.81 -15.38
N GLY A 198 -0.90 -16.54 -14.56
CA GLY A 198 -0.68 -17.97 -14.31
C GLY A 198 -0.74 -18.82 -15.59
N PRO A 199 -1.83 -18.80 -16.35
CA PRO A 199 -1.95 -19.53 -17.61
C PRO A 199 -0.89 -19.13 -18.66
N VAL A 200 -0.59 -17.82 -18.77
CA VAL A 200 0.44 -17.33 -19.71
C VAL A 200 1.83 -17.86 -19.32
N ALA A 201 2.18 -17.81 -18.04
CA ALA A 201 3.44 -18.35 -17.55
C ALA A 201 3.54 -19.86 -17.79
N ALA A 202 2.49 -20.62 -17.48
CA ALA A 202 2.43 -22.06 -17.74
C ALA A 202 2.61 -22.39 -19.24
N PHE A 203 1.94 -21.63 -20.12
CA PHE A 203 2.08 -21.77 -21.56
C PHE A 203 3.52 -21.51 -22.04
N LEU A 204 4.15 -20.44 -21.56
CA LEU A 204 5.52 -20.08 -21.95
C LEU A 204 6.53 -21.12 -21.44
N ILE A 205 6.39 -21.60 -20.21
CA ILE A 205 7.24 -22.65 -19.64
C ILE A 205 7.15 -23.93 -20.49
N ALA A 206 5.92 -24.36 -20.82
CA ALA A 206 5.69 -25.55 -21.63
C ALA A 206 6.23 -25.37 -23.06
N LYS A 207 5.97 -24.21 -23.68
CA LYS A 207 6.41 -23.91 -25.06
C LYS A 207 7.94 -23.91 -25.22
N HIS A 208 8.66 -23.38 -24.23
CA HIS A 208 10.10 -23.24 -24.26
C HIS A 208 10.84 -24.38 -23.52
N GLY A 209 10.13 -25.36 -22.95
CA GLY A 209 10.70 -26.49 -22.22
C GLY A 209 11.54 -26.05 -21.02
N LEU A 210 11.18 -24.92 -20.37
CA LEU A 210 11.96 -24.38 -19.27
C LEU A 210 11.89 -25.32 -18.06
N LYS A 211 13.05 -25.61 -17.47
CA LYS A 211 13.18 -26.43 -16.27
C LYS A 211 13.98 -25.63 -15.23
N ALA A 212 13.62 -25.77 -13.95
CA ALA A 212 14.42 -25.23 -12.87
C ALA A 212 15.80 -25.91 -12.85
N ASP A 213 16.86 -25.14 -12.55
CA ASP A 213 18.18 -25.71 -12.35
C ASP A 213 18.14 -26.57 -11.07
N PRO A 214 18.58 -27.87 -11.13
CA PRO A 214 18.62 -28.74 -9.95
C PRO A 214 19.51 -28.18 -8.81
N ASN A 215 20.42 -27.28 -9.13
CA ASN A 215 21.31 -26.63 -8.16
C ASN A 215 20.74 -25.37 -7.55
N ASP A 216 19.66 -24.81 -8.10
CA ASP A 216 18.97 -23.69 -7.50
C ASP A 216 18.30 -24.16 -6.20
N LYS A 217 18.90 -23.77 -5.08
CA LYS A 217 18.24 -23.98 -3.78
C LYS A 217 16.94 -23.20 -3.78
N PRO A 218 15.78 -23.84 -3.54
CA PRO A 218 14.53 -23.12 -3.41
C PRO A 218 14.70 -22.06 -2.29
N GLU A 219 14.38 -20.81 -2.61
CA GLU A 219 14.35 -19.77 -1.59
C GLU A 219 13.45 -20.23 -0.44
N ALA A 220 13.79 -19.86 0.80
CA ALA A 220 13.10 -20.31 2.02
C ALA A 220 11.57 -20.11 1.98
N LYS A 221 11.07 -19.23 1.12
CA LYS A 221 9.62 -19.04 0.84
C LYS A 221 8.94 -20.26 0.18
N ALA A 222 9.69 -21.15 -0.50
CA ALA A 222 9.14 -22.33 -1.18
C ALA A 222 8.95 -23.54 -0.25
N THR A 223 9.54 -23.57 0.93
CA THR A 223 9.50 -24.72 1.85
C THR A 223 8.28 -24.76 2.77
N GLY A 224 7.36 -23.80 2.69
CA GLY A 224 6.11 -23.80 3.45
C GLY A 224 6.24 -23.66 4.98
N LYS A 225 7.45 -23.55 5.52
CA LYS A 225 7.68 -23.22 6.92
C LYS A 225 7.76 -21.71 7.07
N ALA A 226 6.92 -21.16 7.96
CA ALA A 226 7.05 -19.76 8.36
C ALA A 226 8.47 -19.54 8.93
N PRO A 227 9.16 -18.44 8.56
CA PRO A 227 10.47 -18.14 9.13
C PRO A 227 10.35 -17.98 10.65
N GLU A 228 11.27 -18.55 11.39
CA GLU A 228 11.35 -18.32 12.84
C GLU A 228 11.82 -16.87 13.08
N LEU A 229 10.94 -16.08 13.67
CA LEU A 229 11.25 -14.69 14.01
C LEU A 229 11.93 -14.65 15.39
N ASP A 230 13.01 -13.91 15.48
CA ASP A 230 13.75 -13.68 16.72
C ASP A 230 13.36 -12.32 17.31
N ASN A 231 12.92 -12.29 18.56
CA ASN A 231 12.46 -11.06 19.23
C ASN A 231 13.56 -9.98 19.28
N THR A 232 14.79 -10.37 19.54
CA THR A 232 15.92 -9.41 19.63
C THR A 232 16.19 -8.78 18.27
N LYS A 233 16.19 -9.59 17.21
CA LYS A 233 16.39 -9.11 15.85
C LYS A 233 15.21 -8.25 15.38
N MET A 234 13.98 -8.63 15.74
CA MET A 234 12.77 -7.85 15.45
C MET A 234 12.87 -6.45 16.07
N ILE A 235 13.20 -6.35 17.36
CA ILE A 235 13.35 -5.06 18.05
C ILE A 235 14.43 -4.22 17.38
N MET A 236 15.57 -4.85 17.05
CA MET A 236 16.71 -4.15 16.42
C MET A 236 16.35 -3.64 15.03
N MET A 237 15.69 -4.45 14.19
CA MET A 237 15.23 -4.04 12.85
C MET A 237 14.16 -2.95 12.95
N PHE A 238 13.22 -3.07 13.88
CA PHE A 238 12.19 -2.06 14.08
C PHE A 238 12.78 -0.71 14.53
N ALA A 239 13.70 -0.72 15.51
CA ALA A 239 14.40 0.49 15.92
C ALA A 239 15.19 1.14 14.77
N MET A 240 15.84 0.31 13.94
CA MET A 240 16.52 0.78 12.74
C MET A 240 15.53 1.39 11.73
N CYS A 241 14.35 0.79 11.53
CA CYS A 241 13.32 1.35 10.68
C CYS A 241 12.88 2.74 11.16
N LEU A 242 12.66 2.94 12.45
CA LEU A 242 12.30 4.25 13.00
C LEU A 242 13.41 5.30 12.80
N LEU A 243 14.66 4.93 13.03
CA LEU A 243 15.81 5.81 12.80
C LEU A 243 15.90 6.21 11.31
N LEU A 244 15.81 5.25 10.43
CA LEU A 244 15.92 5.49 8.98
C LEU A 244 14.70 6.23 8.42
N ALA A 245 13.51 6.05 8.98
CA ALA A 245 12.35 6.86 8.62
C ALA A 245 12.57 8.35 8.95
N ALA A 246 13.18 8.64 10.12
CA ALA A 246 13.57 10.00 10.47
C ALA A 246 14.63 10.56 9.50
N LEU A 247 15.63 9.75 9.10
CA LEU A 247 16.64 10.12 8.09
C LEU A 247 16.06 10.22 6.67
N GLY A 248 14.91 9.63 6.41
CA GLY A 248 14.16 9.78 5.16
C GLY A 248 13.65 11.21 4.94
N MET A 249 13.36 11.96 6.01
CA MET A 249 12.85 13.33 5.89
C MET A 249 13.85 14.31 5.25
N PRO A 250 15.13 14.39 5.66
CA PRO A 250 16.14 15.15 4.93
C PRO A 250 16.30 14.73 3.48
N ILE A 251 16.24 13.42 3.17
CA ILE A 251 16.31 12.93 1.79
C ILE A 251 15.11 13.44 0.99
N TYR A 252 13.91 13.36 1.56
CA TYR A 252 12.71 13.93 0.95
C TYR A 252 12.89 15.43 0.66
N CYS A 253 13.35 16.22 1.64
CA CYS A 253 13.60 17.65 1.44
C CYS A 253 14.58 17.94 0.30
N LEU A 254 15.62 17.14 0.13
CA LEU A 254 16.57 17.29 -0.97
C LEU A 254 15.91 17.00 -2.34
N LEU A 255 15.05 16.00 -2.39
CA LEU A 255 14.34 15.59 -3.61
C LEU A 255 13.23 16.59 -3.98
N ASP A 256 12.49 17.09 -3.00
CA ASP A 256 11.38 18.04 -3.17
C ASP A 256 11.86 19.43 -3.66
N ASN A 257 13.14 19.76 -3.44
CA ASN A 257 13.76 20.97 -3.98
C ASN A 257 14.11 20.88 -5.48
N ILE A 258 13.89 19.72 -6.14
CA ILE A 258 14.14 19.58 -7.58
C ILE A 258 12.99 20.28 -8.34
N PRO A 259 13.27 21.31 -9.17
CA PRO A 259 12.24 22.01 -9.91
C PRO A 259 11.41 21.06 -10.81
N MET A 260 10.12 21.28 -10.88
CA MET A 260 9.16 20.53 -11.72
C MET A 260 8.88 19.08 -11.28
N ILE A 261 9.37 18.65 -10.13
CA ILE A 261 9.10 17.30 -9.60
C ILE A 261 8.48 17.43 -8.20
N GLU A 262 7.21 17.09 -8.07
CA GLU A 262 6.55 16.95 -6.78
C GLU A 262 6.66 15.51 -6.30
N MET A 263 7.30 15.30 -5.15
CA MET A 263 7.52 13.96 -4.61
C MET A 263 6.75 13.75 -3.31
N PRO A 264 6.06 12.62 -3.15
CA PRO A 264 5.45 12.24 -1.87
C PRO A 264 6.52 11.99 -0.80
N LYS A 265 6.20 12.30 0.46
CA LYS A 265 7.12 12.14 1.61
C LYS A 265 7.69 10.74 1.77
N PHE A 266 6.90 9.71 1.49
CA PHE A 266 7.33 8.32 1.62
C PHE A 266 8.50 7.93 0.69
N ILE A 267 8.72 8.67 -0.40
CA ILE A 267 9.85 8.45 -1.32
C ILE A 267 11.18 8.67 -0.60
N GLY A 268 11.27 9.67 0.29
CA GLY A 268 12.46 9.86 1.12
C GLY A 268 12.76 8.64 2.00
N CYS A 269 11.74 8.02 2.58
CA CYS A 269 11.88 6.80 3.38
C CYS A 269 12.28 5.60 2.50
N LEU A 270 11.71 5.46 1.31
CA LEU A 270 12.09 4.41 0.35
C LEU A 270 13.57 4.50 -0.02
N PHE A 271 14.06 5.70 -0.35
CA PHE A 271 15.49 5.89 -0.62
C PHE A 271 16.36 5.66 0.61
N ALA A 272 15.91 6.07 1.80
CA ALA A 272 16.64 5.79 3.05
C ALA A 272 16.82 4.28 3.26
N GLY A 273 15.77 3.48 3.03
CA GLY A 273 15.83 2.03 3.09
C GLY A 273 16.80 1.43 2.06
N ALA A 274 16.72 1.88 0.81
CA ALA A 274 17.60 1.42 -0.26
C ALA A 274 19.08 1.75 0.01
N ILE A 275 19.36 2.97 0.46
CA ILE A 275 20.71 3.39 0.81
C ILE A 275 21.24 2.57 2.01
N ALA A 276 20.44 2.44 3.07
CA ALA A 276 20.81 1.69 4.25
C ALA A 276 21.12 0.22 3.93
N ARG A 277 20.29 -0.44 3.10
CA ARG A 277 20.53 -1.81 2.62
C ARG A 277 21.89 -1.95 1.97
N ASN A 278 22.22 -1.07 1.05
CA ASN A 278 23.47 -1.13 0.30
C ASN A 278 24.70 -0.77 1.18
N VAL A 279 24.56 0.17 2.10
CA VAL A 279 25.60 0.50 3.07
C VAL A 279 25.87 -0.67 4.01
N MET A 280 24.83 -1.32 4.55
CA MET A 280 24.97 -2.49 5.42
C MET A 280 25.65 -3.66 4.69
N GLU A 281 25.29 -3.91 3.44
CA GLU A 281 25.93 -4.93 2.61
C GLU A 281 27.41 -4.61 2.34
N ALA A 282 27.74 -3.35 2.05
CA ALA A 282 29.13 -2.92 1.84
C ALA A 282 29.97 -3.00 3.13
N ALA A 283 29.36 -2.71 4.27
CA ALA A 283 30.00 -2.79 5.59
C ALA A 283 30.00 -4.20 6.20
N ASN A 284 29.44 -5.22 5.49
CA ASN A 284 29.23 -6.58 5.99
C ASN A 284 28.44 -6.64 7.30
N ILE A 285 27.50 -5.70 7.50
CA ILE A 285 26.57 -5.70 8.63
C ILE A 285 25.45 -6.68 8.34
N LYS A 286 25.10 -7.53 9.31
CA LYS A 286 24.02 -8.52 9.18
C LYS A 286 22.69 -7.81 9.03
N PHE A 287 21.94 -8.19 7.99
CA PHE A 287 20.59 -7.75 7.71
C PHE A 287 19.63 -8.93 7.87
N TYR A 288 18.54 -8.72 8.59
CA TYR A 288 17.59 -9.78 8.93
C TYR A 288 16.32 -9.62 8.08
N VAL A 289 16.30 -10.25 6.91
CA VAL A 289 15.21 -10.16 5.92
C VAL A 289 13.87 -10.62 6.50
N PRO A 290 13.76 -11.77 7.21
CA PRO A 290 12.45 -12.23 7.71
C PRO A 290 11.78 -11.25 8.68
N GLU A 291 12.57 -10.59 9.52
CA GLU A 291 12.08 -9.61 10.48
C GLU A 291 11.60 -8.33 9.77
N VAL A 292 12.34 -7.89 8.74
CA VAL A 292 11.93 -6.72 7.94
C VAL A 292 10.67 -7.02 7.13
N ASP A 293 10.58 -8.20 6.50
CA ASP A 293 9.37 -8.64 5.78
C ASP A 293 8.14 -8.65 6.73
N ALA A 294 8.33 -9.12 7.98
CA ALA A 294 7.25 -9.12 8.97
C ALA A 294 6.80 -7.70 9.34
N ILE A 295 7.75 -6.77 9.52
CA ILE A 295 7.48 -5.35 9.77
C ILE A 295 6.75 -4.72 8.58
N GLU A 296 7.21 -4.98 7.36
CA GLU A 296 6.60 -4.51 6.12
C GLU A 296 5.13 -4.91 6.03
N HIS A 297 4.84 -6.20 6.19
CA HIS A 297 3.48 -6.72 6.14
C HIS A 297 2.57 -6.14 7.23
N MET A 298 3.09 -5.97 8.46
CA MET A 298 2.34 -5.38 9.56
C MET A 298 1.93 -3.94 9.25
N PHE A 299 2.87 -3.12 8.77
CA PHE A 299 2.59 -1.72 8.45
C PHE A 299 1.73 -1.57 7.20
N LEU A 300 1.89 -2.43 6.19
CA LEU A 300 1.00 -2.45 5.02
C LEU A 300 -0.44 -2.77 5.42
N GLU A 301 -0.67 -3.83 6.21
CA GLU A 301 -2.02 -4.19 6.64
C GLU A 301 -2.68 -3.08 7.47
N LEU A 302 -1.94 -2.49 8.41
CA LEU A 302 -2.45 -1.40 9.23
C LEU A 302 -2.73 -0.14 8.39
N TYR A 303 -1.82 0.20 7.47
CA TYR A 303 -2.00 1.32 6.54
C TYR A 303 -3.26 1.15 5.69
N LEU A 304 -3.44 -0.01 5.06
CA LEU A 304 -4.61 -0.29 4.24
C LEU A 304 -5.90 -0.26 5.06
N ALA A 305 -5.90 -0.82 6.27
CA ALA A 305 -7.05 -0.75 7.17
C ALA A 305 -7.43 0.70 7.48
N LEU A 306 -6.45 1.54 7.86
CA LEU A 306 -6.67 2.96 8.19
C LEU A 306 -7.11 3.78 6.98
N VAL A 307 -6.57 3.53 5.79
CA VAL A 307 -6.96 4.25 4.57
C VAL A 307 -8.40 3.91 4.20
N LEU A 308 -8.70 2.62 4.11
CA LEU A 308 -10.00 2.17 3.58
C LEU A 308 -11.14 2.42 4.57
N MET A 309 -10.94 2.17 5.87
CA MET A 309 -11.99 2.42 6.85
C MET A 309 -12.38 3.90 6.97
N THR A 310 -11.49 4.81 6.58
CA THR A 310 -11.73 6.25 6.62
C THR A 310 -12.26 6.82 5.29
N THR A 311 -12.46 5.99 4.29
CA THR A 311 -12.98 6.39 2.99
C THR A 311 -14.49 6.68 3.10
N ASP A 312 -14.94 7.78 2.50
CA ASP A 312 -16.34 8.21 2.52
C ASP A 312 -17.01 7.93 1.15
N PHE A 313 -17.73 6.81 1.06
CA PHE A 313 -18.44 6.43 -0.17
C PHE A 313 -19.66 7.29 -0.49
N THR A 314 -20.11 8.16 0.41
CA THR A 314 -21.22 9.08 0.11
C THR A 314 -20.84 10.11 -0.96
N LYS A 315 -19.54 10.35 -1.14
CA LYS A 315 -19.03 11.26 -2.16
C LYS A 315 -18.99 10.66 -3.57
N LEU A 316 -19.10 9.32 -3.67
CA LEU A 316 -19.13 8.60 -4.96
C LEU A 316 -20.53 8.52 -5.57
N ALA A 317 -21.57 8.86 -4.81
CA ALA A 317 -22.92 8.97 -5.35
C ALA A 317 -23.05 10.29 -6.14
N PRO A 318 -23.54 10.25 -7.40
CA PRO A 318 -23.72 11.44 -8.22
C PRO A 318 -24.76 12.41 -7.62
#